data_718d99eb387eeb0c5396226007e81abc
#
_entry.id   718d99eb387eeb0c5396226007e81abc
#
_cell.length_a   1.000
_cell.length_b   1.000
_cell.length_c   1.000
_cell.angle_alpha   90.00
_cell.angle_beta   90.00
_cell.angle_gamma   90.00
#
_symmetry.space_group_name_H-M   'P 1'
#
loop_
_entity.id
_entity.type
_entity.pdbx_description
1 polymer ?
#
loop_
_entity_poly.entity_id
_entity_poly.type
_entity_poly.pdbx_seq_one_letter_code
_entity_poly.pdbx_strand_id
1 'polypeptide(L)'
;GVGNAGLKWLRRVKQETGLLVGTEVANEKHVYEALKYGIDMLWIGARTSVNPITVQEIADALKGVDVMVFVKNPVNPDIELWIGALERIASAGIKRLGAIHRGFSTYEKTIYRNQPNWQLPIELRRRIPEIPILCDPSHIAGSREYLHEISQKAMDLNFDGLMIESHINPEKALSDASQQVNPEELKELLSRLILRSPSTDDPKLLDVLGELRQQIDVFDDHLLDLLEKRMKVSETIGRYKKENNITILQSARWDEIVKRAMIKGRAKGLSEELIDSMFKAIHQESINRQMKIMNDTTDINSQT
;
A
#
# COMPACT_ATOMS: atom_id res chain seq x y z
N GLY A 1 -3.14 -26.60 0.12
CA GLY A 1 -1.93 -26.91 0.89
C GLY A 1 -1.78 -28.40 1.14
N VAL A 2 -0.56 -28.85 1.41
CA VAL A 2 -0.22 -30.27 1.65
C VAL A 2 -0.27 -30.65 3.15
N GLY A 3 -0.74 -29.73 3.98
CA GLY A 3 -0.89 -29.95 5.43
C GLY A 3 0.42 -30.32 6.13
N ASN A 4 0.36 -31.20 7.11
CA ASN A 4 1.51 -31.61 7.93
C ASN A 4 2.68 -32.23 7.13
N ALA A 5 2.45 -32.74 5.92
CA ALA A 5 3.53 -33.22 5.07
C ALA A 5 4.50 -32.05 4.70
N GLY A 6 3.96 -30.86 4.38
CA GLY A 6 4.75 -29.67 4.10
C GLY A 6 5.56 -29.20 5.31
N LEU A 7 5.00 -29.27 6.53
CA LEU A 7 5.72 -28.93 7.76
C LEU A 7 6.91 -29.86 8.02
N LYS A 8 6.76 -31.16 7.70
CA LYS A 8 7.89 -32.11 7.78
C LYS A 8 9.01 -31.77 6.80
N TRP A 9 8.66 -31.32 5.58
CA TRP A 9 9.64 -30.89 4.59
C TRP A 9 10.37 -29.62 5.02
N LEU A 10 9.64 -28.62 5.53
CA LEU A 10 10.24 -27.40 6.07
C LEU A 10 11.21 -27.69 7.22
N ARG A 11 10.82 -28.55 8.17
CA ARG A 11 11.71 -28.98 9.25
C ARG A 11 12.99 -29.63 8.71
N ARG A 12 12.88 -30.49 7.69
CA ARG A 12 14.02 -31.12 7.03
C ARG A 12 14.92 -30.08 6.35
N VAL A 13 14.35 -29.11 5.61
CA VAL A 13 15.09 -27.99 5.00
C VAL A 13 15.88 -27.24 6.06
N LYS A 14 15.24 -26.88 7.18
CA LYS A 14 15.93 -26.21 8.28
C LYS A 14 17.11 -27.02 8.82
N GLN A 15 16.94 -28.33 9.00
CA GLN A 15 18.00 -29.21 9.49
C GLN A 15 19.16 -29.37 8.50
N GLU A 16 18.87 -29.44 7.20
CA GLU A 16 19.89 -29.68 6.15
C GLU A 16 20.60 -28.40 5.74
N THR A 17 19.94 -27.23 5.80
CA THR A 17 20.51 -25.99 5.28
C THR A 17 20.87 -24.97 6.36
N GLY A 18 20.34 -25.09 7.56
CA GLY A 18 20.45 -24.09 8.62
C GLY A 18 19.63 -22.82 8.39
N LEU A 19 18.86 -22.74 7.30
CA LEU A 19 18.01 -21.59 7.00
C LEU A 19 16.77 -21.56 7.93
N LEU A 20 16.30 -20.36 8.23
CA LEU A 20 15.01 -20.18 8.89
C LEU A 20 13.89 -20.61 7.93
N VAL A 21 12.87 -21.25 8.47
CA VAL A 21 11.73 -21.73 7.70
C VAL A 21 10.44 -21.07 8.15
N GLY A 22 9.57 -20.76 7.19
CA GLY A 22 8.30 -20.09 7.43
C GLY A 22 7.12 -20.78 6.76
N THR A 23 5.90 -20.52 7.26
CA THR A 23 4.66 -21.00 6.64
C THR A 23 3.51 -20.05 6.86
N GLU A 24 2.51 -20.09 5.96
CA GLU A 24 1.24 -19.39 6.12
C GLU A 24 0.38 -20.08 7.20
N VAL A 25 -0.24 -19.27 8.04
CA VAL A 25 -1.26 -19.70 8.98
C VAL A 25 -2.58 -18.98 8.70
N ALA A 26 -3.69 -19.73 8.72
CA ALA A 26 -5.02 -19.21 8.42
C ALA A 26 -6.01 -19.40 9.58
N ASN A 27 -5.59 -20.08 10.65
CA ASN A 27 -6.36 -20.31 11.87
C ASN A 27 -5.43 -20.77 13.01
N GLU A 28 -5.98 -20.89 14.22
CA GLU A 28 -5.27 -21.34 15.42
C GLU A 28 -4.62 -22.73 15.28
N LYS A 29 -5.30 -23.67 14.64
CA LYS A 29 -4.79 -25.02 14.41
C LYS A 29 -3.51 -25.00 13.59
N HIS A 30 -3.42 -24.18 12.56
CA HIS A 30 -2.21 -24.01 11.77
C HIS A 30 -1.06 -23.45 12.60
N VAL A 31 -1.34 -22.55 13.55
CA VAL A 31 -0.33 -22.03 14.49
C VAL A 31 0.24 -23.17 15.32
N TYR A 32 -0.61 -23.94 16.02
CA TYR A 32 -0.16 -25.04 16.87
C TYR A 32 0.64 -26.10 16.10
N GLU A 33 0.19 -26.48 14.89
CA GLU A 33 0.90 -27.42 14.05
C GLU A 33 2.28 -26.88 13.62
N ALA A 34 2.36 -25.63 13.18
CA ALA A 34 3.62 -25.01 12.79
C ALA A 34 4.62 -24.96 13.95
N LEU A 35 4.18 -24.54 15.14
CA LEU A 35 5.01 -24.50 16.34
C LEU A 35 5.52 -25.88 16.74
N LYS A 36 4.69 -26.93 16.67
CA LYS A 36 5.07 -28.30 16.93
C LYS A 36 6.20 -28.81 16.02
N TYR A 37 6.27 -28.32 14.79
CA TYR A 37 7.34 -28.67 13.85
C TYR A 37 8.56 -27.74 13.93
N GLY A 38 8.57 -26.75 14.83
CA GLY A 38 9.69 -25.84 15.05
C GLY A 38 9.90 -24.86 13.90
N ILE A 39 8.80 -24.39 13.32
CA ILE A 39 8.80 -23.35 12.30
C ILE A 39 9.21 -22.01 12.93
N ASP A 40 10.12 -21.27 12.29
CA ASP A 40 10.71 -20.03 12.82
C ASP A 40 9.89 -18.79 12.55
N MET A 41 9.12 -18.82 11.45
CA MET A 41 8.37 -17.66 10.97
C MET A 41 6.97 -18.08 10.50
N LEU A 42 5.98 -17.33 10.92
CA LEU A 42 4.60 -17.49 10.47
C LEU A 42 4.17 -16.24 9.72
N TRP A 43 3.33 -16.40 8.70
CA TRP A 43 2.66 -15.23 8.14
C TRP A 43 1.16 -15.45 8.01
N ILE A 44 0.42 -14.36 8.23
CA ILE A 44 -1.03 -14.34 8.05
C ILE A 44 -1.29 -13.89 6.61
N GLY A 45 -1.99 -14.73 5.84
CA GLY A 45 -2.31 -14.47 4.43
C GLY A 45 -3.29 -13.31 4.24
N ALA A 46 -3.26 -12.71 3.05
CA ALA A 46 -4.09 -11.54 2.71
C ALA A 46 -5.60 -11.79 2.80
N ARG A 47 -6.06 -13.01 2.59
CA ARG A 47 -7.48 -13.40 2.75
C ARG A 47 -7.87 -13.61 4.22
N THR A 48 -6.91 -13.93 5.05
CA THR A 48 -7.10 -14.11 6.50
C THR A 48 -7.06 -12.76 7.21
N SER A 49 -6.15 -11.88 6.82
CA SER A 49 -5.98 -10.55 7.44
C SER A 49 -7.19 -9.62 7.27
N VAL A 50 -8.10 -9.91 6.34
CA VAL A 50 -9.37 -9.18 6.20
C VAL A 50 -10.40 -9.50 7.29
N ASN A 51 -10.19 -10.57 8.06
CA ASN A 51 -11.13 -11.00 9.09
C ASN A 51 -10.55 -10.76 10.50
N PRO A 52 -10.98 -9.71 11.20
CA PRO A 52 -10.48 -9.39 12.54
C PRO A 52 -10.70 -10.51 13.57
N ILE A 53 -11.77 -11.31 13.44
CA ILE A 53 -12.07 -12.43 14.36
C ILE A 53 -11.03 -13.52 14.19
N THR A 54 -10.78 -13.93 12.94
CA THR A 54 -9.77 -14.98 12.66
C THR A 54 -8.36 -14.52 13.04
N VAL A 55 -8.02 -13.25 12.83
CA VAL A 55 -6.75 -12.69 13.28
C VAL A 55 -6.66 -12.71 14.80
N GLN A 56 -7.76 -12.44 15.52
CA GLN A 56 -7.79 -12.52 16.98
C GLN A 56 -7.59 -13.97 17.49
N GLU A 57 -8.23 -14.97 16.88
CA GLU A 57 -8.03 -16.38 17.18
C GLU A 57 -6.55 -16.80 17.00
N ILE A 58 -5.92 -16.36 15.91
CA ILE A 58 -4.49 -16.57 15.66
C ILE A 58 -3.64 -15.87 16.72
N ALA A 59 -3.96 -14.64 17.09
CA ALA A 59 -3.27 -13.87 18.11
C ALA A 59 -3.36 -14.57 19.48
N ASP A 60 -4.54 -15.09 19.83
CA ASP A 60 -4.74 -15.84 21.09
C ASP A 60 -3.91 -17.12 21.12
N ALA A 61 -3.79 -17.82 20.01
CA ALA A 61 -2.95 -19.02 19.88
C ALA A 61 -1.44 -18.70 19.96
N LEU A 62 -1.04 -17.47 19.72
CA LEU A 62 0.35 -17.00 19.75
C LEU A 62 0.77 -16.44 21.13
N LYS A 63 -0.14 -16.32 22.10
CA LYS A 63 0.19 -15.79 23.43
C LYS A 63 1.29 -16.61 24.12
N GLY A 64 2.33 -15.92 24.55
CA GLY A 64 3.46 -16.55 25.25
C GLY A 64 4.44 -17.31 24.33
N VAL A 65 4.30 -17.19 23.01
CA VAL A 65 5.18 -17.85 22.04
C VAL A 65 6.21 -16.85 21.51
N ASP A 66 7.49 -17.25 21.43
CA ASP A 66 8.54 -16.48 20.78
C ASP A 66 8.74 -16.98 19.33
N VAL A 67 7.96 -16.45 18.42
CA VAL A 67 8.04 -16.73 16.98
C VAL A 67 7.99 -15.43 16.18
N MET A 68 8.61 -15.39 15.01
CA MET A 68 8.49 -14.28 14.09
C MET A 68 7.15 -14.33 13.36
N VAL A 69 6.42 -13.22 13.31
CA VAL A 69 5.13 -13.17 12.63
C VAL A 69 5.09 -12.01 11.63
N PHE A 70 4.65 -12.31 10.43
CA PHE A 70 4.35 -11.29 9.42
C PHE A 70 2.87 -11.28 9.09
N VAL A 71 2.34 -10.09 8.76
CA VAL A 71 0.95 -9.91 8.33
C VAL A 71 0.93 -9.35 6.91
N LYS A 72 0.40 -10.13 5.96
CA LYS A 72 0.14 -9.61 4.60
C LYS A 72 -0.96 -8.56 4.65
N ASN A 73 -0.83 -7.51 3.83
CA ASN A 73 -1.92 -6.55 3.68
C ASN A 73 -3.20 -7.26 3.24
N PRO A 74 -4.38 -6.76 3.67
CA PRO A 74 -5.67 -7.28 3.20
C PRO A 74 -5.79 -7.17 1.68
N VAL A 75 -6.64 -8.01 1.08
CA VAL A 75 -6.88 -7.95 -0.37
C VAL A 75 -7.46 -6.61 -0.81
N ASN A 76 -8.26 -5.97 0.03
CA ASN A 76 -8.80 -4.62 -0.19
C ASN A 76 -7.79 -3.56 0.25
N PRO A 77 -7.77 -2.37 -0.39
CA PRO A 77 -6.88 -1.28 -0.02
C PRO A 77 -7.38 -0.54 1.23
N ASP A 78 -7.26 -1.19 2.39
CA ASP A 78 -7.72 -0.71 3.69
C ASP A 78 -6.54 -0.73 4.68
N ILE A 79 -6.00 0.45 4.99
CA ILE A 79 -4.87 0.62 5.90
C ILE A 79 -5.24 0.34 7.36
N GLU A 80 -6.45 0.71 7.78
CA GLU A 80 -6.91 0.52 9.15
C GLU A 80 -7.09 -0.97 9.47
N LEU A 81 -7.58 -1.73 8.50
CA LEU A 81 -7.71 -3.18 8.62
C LEU A 81 -6.35 -3.86 8.73
N TRP A 82 -5.35 -3.37 7.97
CA TRP A 82 -3.98 -3.89 8.04
C TRP A 82 -3.32 -3.57 9.38
N ILE A 83 -3.41 -2.32 9.83
CA ILE A 83 -2.89 -1.88 11.14
C ILE A 83 -3.58 -2.65 12.26
N GLY A 84 -4.90 -2.76 12.24
CA GLY A 84 -5.66 -3.51 13.25
C GLY A 84 -5.27 -4.99 13.33
N ALA A 85 -4.88 -5.62 12.21
CA ALA A 85 -4.36 -6.98 12.23
C ALA A 85 -2.98 -7.05 12.91
N LEU A 86 -2.07 -6.10 12.61
CA LEU A 86 -0.76 -5.98 13.25
C LEU A 86 -0.88 -5.72 14.75
N GLU A 87 -1.77 -4.84 15.17
CA GLU A 87 -2.01 -4.50 16.58
C GLU A 87 -2.49 -5.71 17.40
N ARG A 88 -3.37 -6.54 16.83
CA ARG A 88 -3.83 -7.77 17.50
C ARG A 88 -2.68 -8.74 17.75
N ILE A 89 -1.82 -8.92 16.77
CA ILE A 89 -0.63 -9.79 16.91
C ILE A 89 0.37 -9.20 17.91
N ALA A 90 0.61 -7.90 17.86
CA ALA A 90 1.46 -7.20 18.83
C ALA A 90 0.92 -7.33 20.26
N SER A 91 -0.41 -7.20 20.44
CA SER A 91 -1.09 -7.34 21.74
C SER A 91 -1.03 -8.76 22.32
N ALA A 92 -0.80 -9.77 21.48
CA ALA A 92 -0.52 -11.12 21.94
C ALA A 92 0.89 -11.30 22.52
N GLY A 93 1.74 -10.26 22.46
CA GLY A 93 3.11 -10.27 22.99
C GLY A 93 4.17 -10.67 21.98
N ILE A 94 3.83 -10.73 20.69
CA ILE A 94 4.80 -11.01 19.61
C ILE A 94 5.73 -9.80 19.44
N LYS A 95 7.03 -10.02 19.68
CA LYS A 95 8.07 -8.99 19.59
C LYS A 95 8.67 -8.86 18.20
N ARG A 96 8.76 -9.99 17.46
CA ARG A 96 9.30 -10.05 16.09
C ARG A 96 8.14 -10.02 15.11
N LEU A 97 7.59 -8.81 14.89
CA LEU A 97 6.43 -8.56 14.04
C LEU A 97 6.84 -7.75 12.81
N GLY A 98 6.31 -8.10 11.65
CA GLY A 98 6.51 -7.37 10.42
C GLY A 98 5.28 -7.41 9.51
N ALA A 99 5.34 -6.66 8.43
CA ALA A 99 4.29 -6.56 7.42
C ALA A 99 4.78 -7.11 6.07
N ILE A 100 3.87 -7.63 5.25
CA ILE A 100 4.15 -8.02 3.87
C ILE A 100 3.20 -7.30 2.94
N HIS A 101 3.75 -6.52 2.02
CA HIS A 101 3.02 -5.87 0.96
C HIS A 101 2.94 -6.77 -0.27
N ARG A 102 1.73 -7.21 -0.65
CA ARG A 102 1.47 -8.11 -1.79
C ARG A 102 0.56 -7.49 -2.87
N GLY A 103 0.30 -6.17 -2.79
CA GLY A 103 -0.65 -5.48 -3.65
C GLY A 103 -2.11 -5.68 -3.22
N PHE A 104 -3.01 -5.02 -3.94
CA PHE A 104 -4.44 -4.96 -3.62
C PHE A 104 -5.28 -5.34 -4.82
N SER A 105 -6.43 -5.95 -4.59
CA SER A 105 -7.41 -6.23 -5.64
C SER A 105 -8.10 -4.94 -6.06
N THR A 106 -8.24 -4.73 -7.37
CA THR A 106 -8.97 -3.59 -7.96
C THR A 106 -9.95 -4.08 -9.01
N TYR A 107 -10.96 -3.27 -9.30
CA TYR A 107 -11.89 -3.54 -10.40
C TYR A 107 -11.26 -3.31 -11.78
N GLU A 108 -10.31 -2.39 -11.86
CA GLU A 108 -9.65 -2.04 -13.10
C GLU A 108 -8.64 -3.11 -13.49
N LYS A 109 -8.65 -3.49 -14.76
CA LYS A 109 -7.62 -4.35 -15.34
C LYS A 109 -6.33 -3.56 -15.46
N THR A 110 -5.29 -4.02 -14.81
CA THR A 110 -3.94 -3.44 -14.87
C THR A 110 -2.96 -4.47 -15.44
N ILE A 111 -1.74 -4.04 -15.71
CA ILE A 111 -0.66 -4.93 -16.11
C ILE A 111 -0.26 -5.89 -14.98
N TYR A 112 -0.56 -5.51 -13.73
CA TYR A 112 -0.28 -6.30 -12.54
C TYR A 112 -1.50 -7.13 -12.13
N ARG A 113 -1.25 -8.28 -11.53
CA ARG A 113 -2.31 -9.12 -10.93
C ARG A 113 -2.99 -8.42 -9.74
N ASN A 114 -2.19 -7.74 -8.93
CA ASN A 114 -2.68 -6.93 -7.82
C ASN A 114 -2.01 -5.57 -7.88
N GLN A 115 -2.80 -4.51 -7.80
CA GLN A 115 -2.30 -3.15 -7.88
C GLN A 115 -1.38 -2.84 -6.68
N PRO A 116 -0.16 -2.35 -6.90
CA PRO A 116 0.78 -2.11 -5.80
C PRO A 116 0.29 -1.08 -4.79
N ASN A 117 -0.35 0.02 -5.26
CA ASN A 117 -0.82 1.12 -4.42
C ASN A 117 0.21 1.49 -3.32
N TRP A 118 1.40 1.89 -3.77
CA TRP A 118 2.58 2.13 -2.92
C TRP A 118 2.34 3.11 -1.78
N GLN A 119 1.33 3.97 -1.89
CA GLN A 119 0.99 4.93 -0.83
C GLN A 119 0.55 4.24 0.47
N LEU A 120 -0.09 3.06 0.39
CA LEU A 120 -0.54 2.35 1.59
C LEU A 120 0.64 1.79 2.43
N PRO A 121 1.62 1.07 1.88
CA PRO A 121 2.78 0.67 2.68
C PRO A 121 3.66 1.85 3.12
N ILE A 122 3.73 2.94 2.34
CA ILE A 122 4.39 4.19 2.76
C ILE A 122 3.67 4.78 3.97
N GLU A 123 2.34 4.83 3.94
CA GLU A 123 1.53 5.31 5.06
C GLU A 123 1.64 4.40 6.28
N LEU A 124 1.72 3.06 6.08
CA LEU A 124 2.00 2.13 7.17
C LEU A 124 3.33 2.45 7.85
N ARG A 125 4.40 2.64 7.05
CA ARG A 125 5.73 3.02 7.56
C ARG A 125 5.70 4.35 8.30
N ARG A 126 4.94 5.32 7.80
CA ARG A 126 4.78 6.64 8.46
C ARG A 126 4.12 6.52 9.83
N ARG A 127 3.11 5.63 9.97
CA ARG A 127 2.39 5.43 11.24
C ARG A 127 3.14 4.51 12.21
N ILE A 128 3.87 3.54 11.70
CA ILE A 128 4.63 2.56 12.48
C ILE A 128 6.06 2.48 11.91
N PRO A 129 6.93 3.46 12.21
CA PRO A 129 8.24 3.60 11.57
C PRO A 129 9.16 2.40 11.76
N GLU A 130 9.07 1.71 12.89
CA GLU A 130 9.95 0.61 13.27
C GLU A 130 9.51 -0.76 12.69
N ILE A 131 8.35 -0.83 12.03
CA ILE A 131 7.86 -2.11 11.53
C ILE A 131 8.61 -2.53 10.25
N PRO A 132 9.23 -3.72 10.22
CA PRO A 132 9.79 -4.24 8.98
C PRO A 132 8.70 -4.50 7.94
N ILE A 133 8.93 -4.06 6.71
CA ILE A 133 7.99 -4.28 5.60
C ILE A 133 8.69 -5.05 4.48
N LEU A 134 8.20 -6.23 4.17
CA LEU A 134 8.62 -7.01 3.00
C LEU A 134 7.71 -6.73 1.81
N CYS A 135 8.25 -6.76 0.61
CA CYS A 135 7.46 -6.75 -0.62
C CYS A 135 7.33 -8.18 -1.16
N ASP A 136 6.14 -8.54 -1.60
CA ASP A 136 5.85 -9.78 -2.32
C ASP A 136 5.60 -9.45 -3.82
N PRO A 137 6.67 -9.30 -4.61
CA PRO A 137 6.57 -8.92 -6.01
C PRO A 137 5.88 -9.99 -6.86
N SER A 138 5.96 -11.27 -6.46
CA SER A 138 5.32 -12.38 -7.18
C SER A 138 3.80 -12.21 -7.23
N HIS A 139 3.18 -11.91 -6.09
CA HIS A 139 1.74 -11.70 -6.04
C HIS A 139 1.31 -10.35 -6.60
N ILE A 140 2.16 -9.32 -6.55
CA ILE A 140 1.89 -8.03 -7.20
C ILE A 140 1.89 -8.23 -8.72
N ALA A 141 2.97 -8.74 -9.28
CA ALA A 141 3.15 -8.92 -10.72
C ALA A 141 2.15 -9.91 -11.32
N GLY A 142 2.04 -11.11 -10.75
CA GLY A 142 1.33 -12.25 -11.32
C GLY A 142 2.02 -12.84 -12.55
N SER A 143 3.18 -12.32 -12.94
CA SER A 143 4.03 -12.80 -14.03
C SER A 143 5.51 -12.56 -13.71
N ARG A 144 6.41 -13.30 -14.40
CA ARG A 144 7.87 -13.13 -14.24
C ARG A 144 8.37 -11.80 -14.79
N GLU A 145 7.70 -11.25 -15.78
CA GLU A 145 8.10 -10.06 -16.53
C GLU A 145 8.33 -8.84 -15.65
N TYR A 146 7.47 -8.61 -14.66
CA TYR A 146 7.50 -7.41 -13.82
C TYR A 146 8.20 -7.61 -12.46
N LEU A 147 8.71 -8.82 -12.17
CA LEU A 147 9.31 -9.12 -10.86
C LEU A 147 10.47 -8.21 -10.51
N HIS A 148 11.38 -7.98 -11.47
CA HIS A 148 12.55 -7.13 -11.24
C HIS A 148 12.13 -5.67 -10.99
N GLU A 149 11.24 -5.13 -11.81
CA GLU A 149 10.76 -3.75 -11.69
C GLU A 149 10.12 -3.50 -10.32
N ILE A 150 9.21 -4.40 -9.90
CA ILE A 150 8.52 -4.29 -8.60
C ILE A 150 9.51 -4.48 -7.46
N SER A 151 10.43 -5.44 -7.56
CA SER A 151 11.46 -5.67 -6.54
C SER A 151 12.37 -4.46 -6.38
N GLN A 152 12.85 -3.88 -7.49
CA GLN A 152 13.68 -2.67 -7.46
C GLN A 152 12.91 -1.50 -6.87
N LYS A 153 11.65 -1.31 -7.26
CA LYS A 153 10.78 -0.26 -6.71
C LYS A 153 10.61 -0.38 -5.20
N ALA A 154 10.45 -1.61 -4.70
CA ALA A 154 10.36 -1.84 -3.25
C ALA A 154 11.68 -1.47 -2.55
N MET A 155 12.84 -1.86 -3.11
CA MET A 155 14.14 -1.48 -2.54
C MET A 155 14.34 0.04 -2.56
N ASP A 156 13.95 0.71 -3.64
CA ASP A 156 14.03 2.18 -3.76
C ASP A 156 13.10 2.90 -2.78
N LEU A 157 12.02 2.25 -2.33
CA LEU A 157 11.10 2.73 -1.29
C LEU A 157 11.51 2.29 0.12
N ASN A 158 12.74 1.78 0.28
CA ASN A 158 13.32 1.37 1.55
C ASN A 158 12.53 0.26 2.26
N PHE A 159 12.06 -0.74 1.51
CA PHE A 159 11.54 -1.97 2.10
C PHE A 159 12.68 -2.82 2.67
N ASP A 160 12.37 -3.59 3.72
CA ASP A 160 13.36 -4.36 4.46
C ASP A 160 13.71 -5.70 3.80
N GLY A 161 12.97 -6.11 2.77
CA GLY A 161 13.24 -7.33 2.02
C GLY A 161 12.15 -7.72 1.05
N LEU A 162 12.33 -8.89 0.45
CA LEU A 162 11.45 -9.44 -0.58
C LEU A 162 10.95 -10.84 -0.20
N MET A 163 9.72 -11.15 -0.62
CA MET A 163 9.14 -12.51 -0.58
C MET A 163 8.86 -12.94 -2.01
N ILE A 164 9.68 -13.82 -2.56
CA ILE A 164 9.62 -14.23 -3.97
C ILE A 164 9.29 -15.71 -4.08
N GLU A 165 8.32 -16.06 -4.92
CA GLU A 165 7.99 -17.45 -5.21
C GLU A 165 9.00 -18.08 -6.18
N SER A 166 9.60 -19.20 -5.78
CA SER A 166 10.54 -19.94 -6.60
C SER A 166 10.19 -21.45 -6.59
N HIS A 167 10.39 -22.09 -7.75
CA HIS A 167 10.15 -23.51 -7.93
C HIS A 167 11.22 -24.09 -8.90
N ILE A 168 11.70 -25.30 -8.60
CA ILE A 168 12.73 -25.93 -9.45
C ILE A 168 12.32 -26.11 -10.92
N ASN A 169 11.02 -26.26 -11.16
CA ASN A 169 10.40 -26.28 -12.48
C ASN A 169 9.08 -25.51 -12.42
N PRO A 170 9.08 -24.19 -12.63
CA PRO A 170 7.91 -23.34 -12.47
C PRO A 170 6.65 -23.82 -13.23
N GLU A 171 6.84 -24.36 -14.44
CA GLU A 171 5.73 -24.88 -15.26
C GLU A 171 4.99 -26.05 -14.61
N LYS A 172 5.63 -26.75 -13.65
CA LYS A 172 5.04 -27.86 -12.89
C LYS A 172 4.60 -27.46 -11.49
N ALA A 173 4.63 -26.17 -11.16
CA ALA A 173 4.15 -25.70 -9.87
C ALA A 173 2.66 -25.99 -9.70
N LEU A 174 2.25 -26.36 -8.49
CA LEU A 174 0.86 -26.68 -8.17
C LEU A 174 -0.08 -25.47 -8.18
N SER A 175 0.48 -24.28 -8.07
CA SER A 175 -0.24 -23.00 -8.14
C SER A 175 0.67 -21.91 -8.71
N ASP A 176 0.06 -20.87 -9.27
CA ASP A 176 0.73 -19.60 -9.63
C ASP A 176 2.00 -19.76 -10.48
N ALA A 177 2.04 -20.74 -11.38
CA ALA A 177 3.18 -21.09 -12.23
C ALA A 177 3.76 -19.90 -13.02
N SER A 178 2.91 -18.98 -13.47
CA SER A 178 3.31 -17.83 -14.29
C SER A 178 4.17 -16.80 -13.54
N GLN A 179 4.09 -16.76 -12.21
CA GLN A 179 4.80 -15.78 -11.38
C GLN A 179 6.02 -16.36 -10.66
N GLN A 180 6.19 -17.68 -10.68
CA GLN A 180 7.32 -18.34 -10.03
C GLN A 180 8.55 -18.31 -10.93
N VAL A 181 9.73 -18.14 -10.34
CA VAL A 181 11.04 -18.21 -10.99
C VAL A 181 11.77 -19.49 -10.60
N ASN A 182 12.66 -19.99 -11.44
CA ASN A 182 13.57 -21.06 -11.02
C ASN A 182 14.73 -20.49 -10.16
N PRO A 183 15.55 -21.33 -9.52
CA PRO A 183 16.65 -20.85 -8.67
C PRO A 183 17.69 -19.99 -9.39
N GLU A 184 17.99 -20.27 -10.66
CA GLU A 184 18.93 -19.51 -11.47
C GLU A 184 18.36 -18.12 -11.80
N GLU A 185 17.10 -18.05 -12.23
CA GLU A 185 16.38 -16.79 -12.47
C GLU A 185 16.27 -15.95 -11.19
N LEU A 186 16.03 -16.60 -10.04
CA LEU A 186 16.00 -15.91 -8.75
C LEU A 186 17.37 -15.30 -8.43
N LYS A 187 18.44 -16.06 -8.61
CA LYS A 187 19.82 -15.58 -8.40
C LYS A 187 20.15 -14.39 -9.31
N GLU A 188 19.78 -14.48 -10.58
CA GLU A 188 19.98 -13.38 -11.54
C GLU A 188 19.17 -12.14 -11.11
N LEU A 189 17.89 -12.29 -10.79
CA LEU A 189 17.04 -11.20 -10.32
C LEU A 189 17.66 -10.48 -9.13
N LEU A 190 18.08 -11.24 -8.11
CA LEU A 190 18.67 -10.67 -6.89
C LEU A 190 20.02 -9.98 -7.18
N SER A 191 20.84 -10.52 -8.09
CA SER A 191 22.15 -9.94 -8.44
C SER A 191 22.02 -8.60 -9.19
N ARG A 192 20.89 -8.35 -9.83
CA ARG A 192 20.62 -7.11 -10.59
C ARG A 192 20.04 -6.00 -9.74
N LEU A 193 19.59 -6.30 -8.51
CA LEU A 193 19.04 -5.29 -7.63
C LEU A 193 20.10 -4.31 -7.15
N ILE A 194 19.76 -3.03 -7.23
CA ILE A 194 20.58 -1.94 -6.72
C ILE A 194 20.08 -1.59 -5.33
N LEU A 195 20.87 -1.89 -4.31
CA LEU A 195 20.57 -1.52 -2.94
C LEU A 195 21.13 -0.12 -2.65
N ARG A 196 20.26 0.79 -2.24
CA ARG A 196 20.60 2.19 -1.93
C ARG A 196 20.53 2.43 -0.43
N SER A 197 21.39 3.33 0.06
CA SER A 197 21.31 3.80 1.45
C SER A 197 20.09 4.73 1.62
N PRO A 198 19.32 4.60 2.70
CA PRO A 198 18.21 5.50 3.00
C PRO A 198 18.66 6.91 3.41
N SER A 199 19.93 7.09 3.75
CA SER A 199 20.53 8.36 4.17
C SER A 199 21.96 8.48 3.65
N THR A 200 22.51 9.67 3.76
CA THR A 200 23.91 9.98 3.46
C THR A 200 24.48 10.84 4.58
N ASP A 201 25.77 10.69 4.84
CA ASP A 201 26.52 11.54 5.76
C ASP A 201 27.37 12.60 5.02
N ASP A 202 27.26 12.67 3.68
CA ASP A 202 27.95 13.69 2.88
C ASP A 202 27.32 15.08 3.10
N PRO A 203 28.04 16.03 3.75
CA PRO A 203 27.48 17.36 4.06
C PRO A 203 27.06 18.13 2.79
N LYS A 204 27.84 18.02 1.70
CA LYS A 204 27.54 18.71 0.44
C LYS A 204 26.24 18.22 -0.17
N LEU A 205 26.02 16.90 -0.15
CA LEU A 205 24.77 16.33 -0.65
C LEU A 205 23.59 16.69 0.25
N LEU A 206 23.77 16.71 1.56
CA LEU A 206 22.74 17.15 2.51
C LEU A 206 22.34 18.60 2.29
N ASP A 207 23.33 19.51 2.08
CA ASP A 207 23.07 20.92 1.79
C ASP A 207 22.27 21.09 0.48
N VAL A 208 22.71 20.45 -0.60
CA VAL A 208 22.00 20.50 -1.89
C VAL A 208 20.58 19.97 -1.78
N LEU A 209 20.39 18.83 -1.12
CA LEU A 209 19.05 18.27 -0.91
C LEU A 209 18.20 19.18 -0.03
N GLY A 210 18.79 19.84 0.98
CA GLY A 210 18.14 20.81 1.83
C GLY A 210 17.61 22.01 1.04
N GLU A 211 18.43 22.62 0.19
CA GLU A 211 18.04 23.75 -0.67
C GLU A 211 16.92 23.36 -1.65
N LEU A 212 17.00 22.18 -2.28
CA LEU A 212 15.97 21.71 -3.20
C LEU A 212 14.64 21.44 -2.48
N ARG A 213 14.67 20.88 -1.27
CA ARG A 213 13.46 20.67 -0.46
C ARG A 213 12.81 22.01 -0.06
N GLN A 214 13.60 23.00 0.34
CA GLN A 214 13.07 24.34 0.61
C GLN A 214 12.39 24.97 -0.60
N GLN A 215 12.92 24.76 -1.83
CA GLN A 215 12.25 25.21 -3.04
C GLN A 215 10.91 24.51 -3.25
N ILE A 216 10.81 23.21 -2.96
CA ILE A 216 9.55 22.45 -3.01
C ILE A 216 8.56 23.02 -1.99
N ASP A 217 8.99 23.27 -0.74
CA ASP A 217 8.14 23.83 0.31
C ASP A 217 7.52 25.16 -0.11
N VAL A 218 8.30 26.06 -0.76
CA VAL A 218 7.80 27.32 -1.31
C VAL A 218 6.75 27.10 -2.40
N PHE A 219 6.93 26.11 -3.27
CA PHE A 219 5.91 25.79 -4.28
C PHE A 219 4.64 25.20 -3.67
N ASP A 220 4.78 24.36 -2.64
CA ASP A 220 3.65 23.79 -1.91
C ASP A 220 2.83 24.88 -1.21
N ASP A 221 3.47 25.84 -0.57
CA ASP A 221 2.81 27.01 0.02
C ASP A 221 2.03 27.82 -1.04
N HIS A 222 2.63 28.06 -2.20
CA HIS A 222 1.93 28.73 -3.31
C HIS A 222 0.74 27.92 -3.83
N LEU A 223 0.84 26.58 -3.87
CA LEU A 223 -0.29 25.71 -4.23
C LEU A 223 -1.44 25.84 -3.23
N LEU A 224 -1.14 25.85 -1.93
CA LEU A 224 -2.14 26.05 -0.88
C LEU A 224 -2.84 27.41 -1.00
N ASP A 225 -2.09 28.47 -1.23
CA ASP A 225 -2.64 29.83 -1.45
C ASP A 225 -3.58 29.88 -2.67
N LEU A 226 -3.20 29.23 -3.78
CA LEU A 226 -4.03 29.15 -4.97
C LEU A 226 -5.30 28.34 -4.75
N LEU A 227 -5.21 27.25 -3.99
CA LEU A 227 -6.36 26.43 -3.61
C LEU A 227 -7.31 27.21 -2.70
N GLU A 228 -6.81 27.95 -1.71
CA GLU A 228 -7.63 28.83 -0.87
C GLU A 228 -8.42 29.84 -1.71
N LYS A 229 -7.73 30.57 -2.58
CA LYS A 229 -8.36 31.56 -3.48
C LYS A 229 -9.42 30.92 -4.36
N ARG A 230 -9.12 29.75 -4.91
CA ARG A 230 -10.06 28.98 -5.74
C ARG A 230 -11.30 28.55 -4.95
N MET A 231 -11.14 28.12 -3.69
CA MET A 231 -12.27 27.73 -2.86
C MET A 231 -13.15 28.92 -2.48
N LYS A 232 -12.58 30.09 -2.20
CA LYS A 232 -13.35 31.34 -2.00
C LYS A 232 -14.22 31.68 -3.20
N VAL A 233 -13.71 31.52 -4.42
CA VAL A 233 -14.52 31.70 -5.64
C VAL A 233 -15.61 30.64 -5.74
N SER A 234 -15.32 29.38 -5.38
CA SER A 234 -16.32 28.30 -5.35
C SER A 234 -17.45 28.57 -4.37
N GLU A 235 -17.13 29.11 -3.20
CA GLU A 235 -18.14 29.56 -2.19
C GLU A 235 -19.01 30.68 -2.74
N THR A 236 -18.43 31.66 -3.43
CA THR A 236 -19.19 32.72 -4.08
C THR A 236 -20.16 32.18 -5.13
N ILE A 237 -19.70 31.23 -5.96
CA ILE A 237 -20.57 30.52 -6.91
C ILE A 237 -21.71 29.80 -6.17
N GLY A 238 -21.42 29.19 -5.02
CA GLY A 238 -22.43 28.52 -4.20
C GLY A 238 -23.54 29.47 -3.74
N ARG A 239 -23.19 30.69 -3.31
CA ARG A 239 -24.17 31.73 -2.92
C ARG A 239 -25.07 32.13 -4.08
N TYR A 240 -24.50 32.45 -5.24
CA TYR A 240 -25.28 32.77 -6.45
C TYR A 240 -26.20 31.63 -6.88
N LYS A 241 -25.74 30.38 -6.77
CA LYS A 241 -26.58 29.21 -7.09
C LYS A 241 -27.75 29.07 -6.09
N LYS A 242 -27.48 29.28 -4.79
CA LYS A 242 -28.52 29.27 -3.74
C LYS A 242 -29.59 30.31 -4.01
N GLU A 243 -29.19 31.55 -4.27
CA GLU A 243 -30.07 32.67 -4.56
C GLU A 243 -30.93 32.47 -5.80
N ASN A 244 -30.45 31.71 -6.78
CA ASN A 244 -31.14 31.49 -8.06
C ASN A 244 -31.71 30.07 -8.22
N ASN A 245 -31.75 29.26 -7.14
CA ASN A 245 -32.25 27.88 -7.16
C ASN A 245 -31.57 26.98 -8.22
N ILE A 246 -30.26 27.15 -8.43
CA ILE A 246 -29.47 26.38 -9.38
C ILE A 246 -28.78 25.21 -8.66
N THR A 247 -28.79 24.01 -9.27
CA THR A 247 -28.12 22.84 -8.73
C THR A 247 -26.60 23.03 -8.66
N ILE A 248 -25.96 22.39 -7.66
CA ILE A 248 -24.49 22.49 -7.48
C ILE A 248 -23.76 21.85 -8.65
N LEU A 249 -24.10 20.59 -8.99
CA LEU A 249 -23.41 19.85 -10.04
C LEU A 249 -23.87 20.30 -11.43
N GLN A 250 -22.90 20.66 -12.26
CA GLN A 250 -23.07 20.97 -13.68
C GLN A 250 -22.09 20.09 -14.47
N SER A 251 -22.53 18.91 -14.91
CA SER A 251 -21.70 17.89 -15.54
C SER A 251 -20.93 18.39 -16.77
N ALA A 252 -21.58 19.17 -17.62
CA ALA A 252 -20.94 19.75 -18.82
C ALA A 252 -19.74 20.66 -18.45
N ARG A 253 -19.86 21.46 -17.38
CA ARG A 253 -18.76 22.30 -16.89
C ARG A 253 -17.62 21.46 -16.30
N TRP A 254 -17.94 20.37 -15.65
CA TRP A 254 -16.93 19.44 -15.12
C TRP A 254 -16.11 18.82 -16.26
N ASP A 255 -16.77 18.32 -17.31
CA ASP A 255 -16.10 17.75 -18.49
C ASP A 255 -15.16 18.75 -19.16
N GLU A 256 -15.58 20.02 -19.28
CA GLU A 256 -14.74 21.10 -19.82
C GLU A 256 -13.49 21.33 -18.97
N ILE A 257 -13.63 21.36 -17.64
CA ILE A 257 -12.51 21.54 -16.70
C ILE A 257 -11.51 20.42 -16.84
N VAL A 258 -11.97 19.14 -16.83
CA VAL A 258 -11.10 17.98 -16.95
C VAL A 258 -10.34 17.98 -18.29
N LYS A 259 -11.05 18.17 -19.40
CA LYS A 259 -10.43 18.22 -20.74
C LYS A 259 -9.35 19.31 -20.82
N ARG A 260 -9.65 20.50 -20.34
CA ARG A 260 -8.70 21.61 -20.32
C ARG A 260 -7.49 21.31 -19.42
N ALA A 261 -7.71 20.72 -18.24
CA ALA A 261 -6.66 20.36 -17.32
C ALA A 261 -5.73 19.30 -17.92
N MET A 262 -6.28 18.26 -18.56
CA MET A 262 -5.51 17.24 -19.25
C MET A 262 -4.61 17.82 -20.35
N ILE A 263 -5.15 18.67 -21.23
CA ILE A 263 -4.36 19.31 -22.30
C ILE A 263 -3.22 20.16 -21.71
N LYS A 264 -3.53 21.00 -20.73
CA LYS A 264 -2.53 21.89 -20.13
C LYS A 264 -1.49 21.15 -19.29
N GLY A 265 -1.92 20.13 -18.56
CA GLY A 265 -1.01 19.34 -17.73
C GLY A 265 -0.04 18.52 -18.57
N ARG A 266 -0.52 17.86 -19.63
CA ARG A 266 0.35 17.14 -20.59
C ARG A 266 1.40 18.06 -21.22
N ALA A 267 1.01 19.27 -21.60
CA ALA A 267 1.94 20.27 -22.16
C ALA A 267 3.01 20.73 -21.16
N LYS A 268 2.80 20.49 -19.86
CA LYS A 268 3.75 20.75 -18.76
C LYS A 268 4.51 19.50 -18.29
N GLY A 269 4.34 18.35 -18.96
CA GLY A 269 4.99 17.09 -18.58
C GLY A 269 4.37 16.39 -17.36
N LEU A 270 3.17 16.78 -16.93
CA LEU A 270 2.48 16.12 -15.83
C LEU A 270 1.77 14.86 -16.33
N SER A 271 1.76 13.79 -15.51
CA SER A 271 1.05 12.56 -15.82
C SER A 271 -0.46 12.75 -15.79
N GLU A 272 -1.17 12.02 -16.65
CA GLU A 272 -2.64 12.05 -16.69
C GLU A 272 -3.27 11.63 -15.36
N GLU A 273 -2.68 10.60 -14.72
CA GLU A 273 -3.12 10.09 -13.42
C GLU A 273 -3.06 11.18 -12.34
N LEU A 274 -1.96 11.92 -12.27
CA LEU A 274 -1.82 13.05 -11.34
C LEU A 274 -2.88 14.12 -11.60
N ILE A 275 -3.09 14.50 -12.87
CA ILE A 275 -4.05 15.55 -13.24
C ILE A 275 -5.47 15.10 -12.88
N ASP A 276 -5.85 13.88 -13.23
CA ASP A 276 -7.19 13.34 -12.96
C ASP A 276 -7.46 13.30 -11.45
N SER A 277 -6.55 12.71 -10.68
CA SER A 277 -6.69 12.58 -9.23
C SER A 277 -6.78 13.93 -8.53
N MET A 278 -5.90 14.86 -8.88
CA MET A 278 -5.86 16.21 -8.32
C MET A 278 -7.14 16.98 -8.63
N PHE A 279 -7.58 17.00 -9.90
CA PHE A 279 -8.79 17.74 -10.27
C PHE A 279 -10.07 17.12 -9.73
N LYS A 280 -10.14 15.80 -9.58
CA LYS A 280 -11.24 15.13 -8.87
C LYS A 280 -11.31 15.56 -7.41
N ALA A 281 -10.19 15.56 -6.71
CA ALA A 281 -10.14 15.98 -5.29
C ALA A 281 -10.55 17.46 -5.13
N ILE A 282 -10.03 18.34 -5.97
CA ILE A 282 -10.36 19.77 -5.98
C ILE A 282 -11.86 20.01 -6.32
N HIS A 283 -12.42 19.22 -7.24
CA HIS A 283 -13.84 19.32 -7.60
C HIS A 283 -14.74 18.85 -6.46
N GLN A 284 -14.39 17.73 -5.82
CA GLN A 284 -15.13 17.24 -4.66
C GLN A 284 -15.15 18.27 -3.53
N GLU A 285 -14.00 18.89 -3.21
CA GLU A 285 -13.95 19.94 -2.19
C GLU A 285 -14.81 21.16 -2.59
N SER A 286 -14.81 21.53 -3.88
CA SER A 286 -15.66 22.61 -4.39
C SER A 286 -17.16 22.31 -4.19
N ILE A 287 -17.56 21.06 -4.43
CA ILE A 287 -18.95 20.58 -4.16
C ILE A 287 -19.25 20.68 -2.67
N ASN A 288 -18.36 20.18 -1.82
CA ASN A 288 -18.54 20.20 -0.37
C ASN A 288 -18.74 21.62 0.17
N ARG A 289 -17.93 22.59 -0.30
CA ARG A 289 -18.04 24.00 0.05
C ARG A 289 -19.38 24.62 -0.40
N GLN A 290 -19.80 24.36 -1.64
CA GLN A 290 -21.09 24.83 -2.16
C GLN A 290 -22.26 24.19 -1.40
N MET A 291 -22.21 22.89 -1.07
CA MET A 291 -23.23 22.21 -0.26
C MET A 291 -23.36 22.83 1.13
N LYS A 292 -22.24 23.16 1.79
CA LYS A 292 -22.26 23.82 3.09
C LYS A 292 -23.02 25.15 3.02
N ILE A 293 -22.77 25.96 1.98
CA ILE A 293 -23.49 27.24 1.77
C ILE A 293 -24.96 27.03 1.47
N MET A 294 -25.30 26.03 0.64
CA MET A 294 -26.71 25.72 0.33
C MET A 294 -27.51 25.31 1.57
N ASN A 295 -26.89 24.55 2.48
CA ASN A 295 -27.55 24.03 3.68
C ASN A 295 -27.46 24.97 4.90
N ASP A 296 -26.74 26.08 4.79
CA ASP A 296 -26.64 27.08 5.85
C ASP A 296 -27.98 27.84 5.96
N THR A 297 -28.71 27.60 7.04
CA THR A 297 -30.07 28.17 7.30
C THR A 297 -30.02 29.49 8.04
N THR A 298 -28.84 30.06 8.34
CA THR A 298 -28.71 31.27 9.15
C THR A 298 -29.23 32.55 8.47
N ASP A 299 -29.40 32.54 7.13
CA ASP A 299 -29.88 33.70 6.38
C ASP A 299 -31.41 33.85 6.28
N ILE A 300 -32.22 32.88 6.81
CA ILE A 300 -33.69 32.93 6.71
C ILE A 300 -34.32 33.81 7.81
N ASN A 301 -33.60 34.09 8.89
CA ASN A 301 -34.13 34.81 10.05
C ASN A 301 -33.84 36.33 10.07
N SER A 302 -33.28 36.90 9.00
CA SER A 302 -32.99 38.35 8.95
C SER A 302 -33.94 39.17 8.06
N GLN A 303 -35.05 38.58 7.59
CA GLN A 303 -36.08 39.26 6.80
C GLN A 303 -37.49 39.04 7.34
N THR A 304 -37.63 38.94 8.66
CA THR A 304 -38.97 39.09 9.31
C THR A 304 -38.95 40.24 10.28
#